data_c43d4770a65ec1b6972c6345abfc46fa
#
_entry.id   c43d4770a65ec1b6972c6345abfc46fa
#
_cell.length_a   1.000
_cell.length_b   1.000
_cell.length_c   1.000
_cell.angle_alpha   90.00
_cell.angle_beta   90.00
_cell.angle_gamma   90.00
#
_symmetry.space_group_name_H-M   'P 1'
#
loop_
_entity.id
_entity.type
_entity.pdbx_description
1 polymer ?
#
loop_
_entity_poly.entity_id
_entity_poly.type
_entity_poly.pdbx_seq_one_letter_code
_entity_poly.pdbx_strand_id
1 'polypeptide(L)'
;MTWQFFYWGPLLFHTTILPGHLKKLRSICRKDPKLDHRKSLAGIIQHEYTIELRDYLEIMVPYLSDFNQAAKEWYSFKKGADILVTSAWVNYMKAGEFNPPHIHTGCDFSSVLFLDIPEELKKENEAYIGTASGPGCIQFLSGEPSKYSIHQKTFFPNEGDFFMFPGSLRHLVYPFKSDIERISIAANYTVKAEPEPK
;
A
#
# COMPACT_ATOMS: atom_id res chain seq x y z
N MET A 1 5.85 39.55 7.36
CA MET A 1 4.62 38.80 7.12
C MET A 1 4.83 37.40 7.61
N THR A 2 3.90 36.86 8.39
CA THR A 2 3.88 35.44 8.81
C THR A 2 2.79 34.73 8.03
N TRP A 3 3.05 33.53 7.53
CA TRP A 3 2.08 32.68 6.86
C TRP A 3 2.14 31.29 7.44
N GLN A 4 1.04 30.52 7.33
CA GLN A 4 0.91 29.19 7.87
C GLN A 4 0.19 28.28 6.87
N PHE A 5 0.65 27.04 6.72
CA PHE A 5 -0.07 26.00 6.02
C PHE A 5 -0.89 25.18 6.99
N PHE A 6 -2.10 24.80 6.57
CA PHE A 6 -2.93 23.82 7.26
C PHE A 6 -2.98 22.56 6.42
N TYR A 7 -2.62 21.45 7.03
CA TYR A 7 -2.70 20.13 6.40
C TYR A 7 -3.96 19.43 6.89
N TRP A 8 -4.79 18.95 5.96
CA TRP A 8 -5.92 18.07 6.25
C TRP A 8 -6.08 17.06 5.13
N GLY A 9 -6.78 15.93 5.40
CA GLY A 9 -7.01 14.86 4.45
C GLY A 9 -6.67 13.50 5.05
N PRO A 10 -6.59 12.45 4.25
CA PRO A 10 -6.23 11.12 4.73
C PRO A 10 -4.75 11.07 5.13
N LEU A 11 -4.46 10.29 6.18
CA LEU A 11 -3.08 9.93 6.48
C LEU A 11 -2.57 8.98 5.38
N LEU A 12 -1.48 9.37 4.72
CA LEU A 12 -0.71 8.49 3.86
C LEU A 12 0.66 8.30 4.52
N PHE A 13 0.80 7.20 5.27
CA PHE A 13 2.04 6.84 5.93
C PHE A 13 2.99 6.16 4.94
N HIS A 14 4.27 6.48 5.01
CA HIS A 14 5.33 5.85 4.23
C HIS A 14 6.55 5.58 5.10
N THR A 15 7.12 4.39 4.95
CA THR A 15 8.43 4.03 5.51
C THR A 15 9.10 3.00 4.61
N THR A 16 10.38 2.69 4.89
CA THR A 16 11.15 1.69 4.13
C THR A 16 11.44 0.48 5.01
N ILE A 17 11.15 -0.71 4.50
CA ILE A 17 11.39 -1.97 5.20
C ILE A 17 12.88 -2.34 5.13
N LEU A 18 13.44 -2.73 6.26
CA LEU A 18 14.85 -3.14 6.37
C LEU A 18 15.15 -4.38 5.49
N PRO A 19 16.34 -4.45 4.85
CA PRO A 19 16.69 -5.55 3.94
C PRO A 19 16.55 -6.95 4.56
N GLY A 20 16.87 -7.09 5.86
CA GLY A 20 16.70 -8.34 6.59
C GLY A 20 15.23 -8.79 6.71
N HIS A 21 14.31 -7.84 6.89
CA HIS A 21 12.89 -8.10 6.94
C HIS A 21 12.31 -8.36 5.54
N LEU A 22 12.78 -7.67 4.50
CA LEU A 22 12.41 -7.97 3.11
C LEU A 22 12.75 -9.42 2.73
N LYS A 23 13.94 -9.89 3.11
CA LYS A 23 14.34 -11.28 2.89
C LYS A 23 13.40 -12.27 3.59
N LYS A 24 13.00 -12.00 4.83
CA LYS A 24 12.04 -12.84 5.57
C LYS A 24 10.66 -12.81 4.90
N LEU A 25 10.17 -11.63 4.51
CA LEU A 25 8.88 -11.47 3.81
C LEU A 25 8.87 -12.25 2.49
N ARG A 26 9.94 -12.20 1.70
CA ARG A 26 10.06 -13.02 0.49
C ARG A 26 9.95 -14.53 0.78
N SER A 27 10.50 -15.00 1.90
CA SER A 27 10.48 -16.44 2.25
C SER A 27 9.10 -16.97 2.62
N ILE A 28 8.17 -16.11 3.04
CA ILE A 28 6.79 -16.50 3.36
C ILE A 28 5.82 -16.36 2.16
N CYS A 29 6.23 -15.71 1.07
CA CYS A 29 5.44 -15.58 -0.15
C CYS A 29 5.52 -16.85 -0.98
N ARG A 30 4.37 -17.46 -1.32
CA ARG A 30 4.28 -18.72 -2.05
C ARG A 30 3.26 -18.64 -3.18
N LYS A 31 3.60 -19.15 -4.36
CA LYS A 31 2.66 -19.38 -5.47
C LYS A 31 2.02 -20.76 -5.29
N ASP A 32 1.09 -20.88 -4.36
CA ASP A 32 0.36 -22.11 -4.11
C ASP A 32 -1.12 -21.94 -4.54
N PRO A 33 -1.64 -22.73 -5.48
CA PRO A 33 -3.04 -22.66 -5.90
C PRO A 33 -4.06 -22.80 -4.76
N LYS A 34 -3.70 -23.45 -3.66
CA LYS A 34 -4.56 -23.58 -2.48
C LYS A 34 -4.72 -22.25 -1.73
N LEU A 35 -3.82 -21.31 -1.94
CA LEU A 35 -3.81 -19.98 -1.33
C LEU A 35 -4.35 -18.90 -2.27
N ASP A 36 -4.97 -19.27 -3.40
CA ASP A 36 -5.53 -18.34 -4.39
C ASP A 36 -6.52 -17.37 -3.73
N HIS A 37 -6.23 -16.07 -3.83
CA HIS A 37 -7.00 -15.00 -3.18
C HIS A 37 -7.75 -14.09 -4.17
N ARG A 38 -7.60 -14.28 -5.48
CA ARG A 38 -8.12 -13.40 -6.54
C ARG A 38 -9.61 -13.09 -6.45
N LYS A 39 -10.43 -14.02 -5.96
CA LYS A 39 -11.90 -13.85 -5.86
C LYS A 39 -12.32 -12.72 -4.92
N SER A 40 -11.43 -12.29 -4.04
CA SER A 40 -11.68 -11.26 -3.02
C SER A 40 -11.03 -9.91 -3.36
N LEU A 41 -10.36 -9.81 -4.53
CA LEU A 41 -9.53 -8.66 -4.89
C LEU A 41 -10.04 -7.95 -6.13
N ALA A 42 -9.78 -6.64 -6.20
CA ALA A 42 -10.18 -5.79 -7.33
C ALA A 42 -9.21 -5.85 -8.52
N GLY A 43 -8.01 -6.39 -8.31
CA GLY A 43 -6.94 -6.44 -9.31
C GLY A 43 -7.29 -7.29 -10.52
N ILE A 44 -6.79 -6.88 -11.69
CA ILE A 44 -6.75 -7.72 -12.89
C ILE A 44 -5.36 -8.37 -12.92
N ILE A 45 -5.09 -9.20 -11.92
CA ILE A 45 -3.82 -9.89 -11.67
C ILE A 45 -4.09 -11.38 -11.56
N GLN A 46 -3.30 -12.20 -12.26
CA GLN A 46 -3.53 -13.64 -12.33
C GLN A 46 -2.91 -14.42 -11.16
N HIS A 47 -1.99 -13.83 -10.44
CA HIS A 47 -1.22 -14.51 -9.40
C HIS A 47 -1.25 -13.72 -8.09
N GLU A 48 -2.28 -13.97 -7.28
CA GLU A 48 -2.50 -13.34 -5.98
C GLU A 48 -2.80 -14.44 -4.95
N TYR A 49 -2.00 -14.50 -3.87
CA TYR A 49 -2.04 -15.60 -2.91
C TYR A 49 -2.03 -15.07 -1.47
N THR A 50 -2.85 -15.68 -0.61
CA THR A 50 -2.89 -15.39 0.83
C THR A 50 -1.54 -15.67 1.50
N ILE A 51 -1.17 -14.84 2.46
CA ILE A 51 -0.03 -15.03 3.35
C ILE A 51 -0.56 -15.40 4.74
N GLU A 52 0.14 -16.31 5.43
CA GLU A 52 -0.18 -16.65 6.83
C GLU A 52 0.02 -15.42 7.72
N LEU A 53 -1.05 -15.01 8.41
CA LEU A 53 -1.08 -13.76 9.17
C LEU A 53 -0.06 -13.72 10.30
N ARG A 54 0.19 -14.86 10.95
CA ARG A 54 1.16 -14.96 12.03
C ARG A 54 2.57 -14.65 11.54
N ASP A 55 2.97 -15.24 10.42
CA ASP A 55 4.30 -15.06 9.84
C ASP A 55 4.51 -13.62 9.35
N TYR A 56 3.45 -13.04 8.75
CA TYR A 56 3.45 -11.63 8.34
C TYR A 56 3.60 -10.69 9.55
N LEU A 57 2.78 -10.87 10.57
CA LEU A 57 2.80 -10.04 11.78
C LEU A 57 4.15 -10.06 12.49
N GLU A 58 4.75 -11.24 12.66
CA GLU A 58 6.04 -11.39 13.34
C GLU A 58 7.12 -10.48 12.72
N ILE A 59 7.04 -10.24 11.41
CA ILE A 59 7.99 -9.38 10.70
C ILE A 59 7.56 -7.92 10.73
N MET A 60 6.24 -7.64 10.65
CA MET A 60 5.73 -6.29 10.43
C MET A 60 5.47 -5.49 11.72
N VAL A 61 5.50 -6.10 12.90
CA VAL A 61 5.26 -5.42 14.19
C VAL A 61 6.00 -4.10 14.35
N PRO A 62 7.30 -3.95 14.03
CA PRO A 62 8.00 -2.68 14.20
C PRO A 62 7.38 -1.56 13.36
N TYR A 63 7.02 -1.83 12.12
CA TYR A 63 6.46 -0.86 11.18
C TYR A 63 5.02 -0.48 11.51
N LEU A 64 4.25 -1.43 12.06
CA LEU A 64 2.90 -1.17 12.58
C LEU A 64 2.95 -0.31 13.85
N SER A 65 3.98 -0.48 14.68
CA SER A 65 4.24 0.40 15.82
C SER A 65 4.55 1.83 15.38
N ASP A 66 5.40 2.01 14.35
CA ASP A 66 5.72 3.32 13.77
C ASP A 66 4.47 3.97 13.17
N PHE A 67 3.65 3.19 12.43
CA PHE A 67 2.37 3.68 11.92
C PHE A 67 1.44 4.11 13.05
N ASN A 68 1.34 3.34 14.14
CA ASN A 68 0.49 3.69 15.28
C ASN A 68 0.92 5.01 15.92
N GLN A 69 2.22 5.26 16.02
CA GLN A 69 2.74 6.54 16.50
C GLN A 69 2.40 7.68 15.53
N ALA A 70 2.60 7.49 14.23
CA ALA A 70 2.25 8.48 13.21
C ALA A 70 0.74 8.79 13.17
N ALA A 71 -0.11 7.77 13.28
CA ALA A 71 -1.56 7.92 13.34
C ALA A 71 -2.02 8.68 14.60
N LYS A 72 -1.38 8.39 15.73
CA LYS A 72 -1.64 9.12 16.99
C LYS A 72 -1.34 10.61 16.82
N GLU A 73 -0.22 10.97 16.21
CA GLU A 73 0.15 12.36 15.96
C GLU A 73 -0.79 13.02 14.94
N TRP A 74 -1.07 12.33 13.82
CA TRP A 74 -1.91 12.86 12.76
C TRP A 74 -3.35 13.14 13.18
N TYR A 75 -3.96 12.21 13.90
CA TYR A 75 -5.34 12.33 14.36
C TYR A 75 -5.47 12.95 15.75
N SER A 76 -4.36 13.34 16.38
CA SER A 76 -4.32 13.88 17.76
C SER A 76 -4.95 12.94 18.80
N PHE A 77 -4.80 11.63 18.62
CA PHE A 77 -5.29 10.64 19.59
C PHE A 77 -4.48 10.68 20.88
N LYS A 78 -5.16 10.64 22.03
CA LYS A 78 -4.50 10.61 23.34
C LYS A 78 -3.84 9.27 23.65
N LYS A 79 -4.44 8.17 23.15
CA LYS A 79 -3.93 6.80 23.31
C LYS A 79 -3.64 6.18 21.97
N GLY A 80 -2.70 5.24 21.92
CA GLY A 80 -2.51 4.38 20.77
C GLY A 80 -3.72 3.47 20.54
N ALA A 81 -3.85 2.94 19.34
CA ALA A 81 -4.90 2.00 19.01
C ALA A 81 -4.32 0.61 18.75
N ASP A 82 -5.06 -0.44 19.13
CA ASP A 82 -4.69 -1.81 18.77
C ASP A 82 -4.97 -2.03 17.29
N ILE A 83 -3.92 -2.31 16.52
CA ILE A 83 -4.00 -2.60 15.09
C ILE A 83 -4.02 -4.11 14.91
N LEU A 84 -5.12 -4.62 14.34
CA LEU A 84 -5.31 -6.04 14.04
C LEU A 84 -5.21 -6.24 12.52
N VAL A 85 -4.30 -7.11 12.08
CA VAL A 85 -4.27 -7.56 10.68
C VAL A 85 -5.41 -8.53 10.44
N THR A 86 -6.24 -8.27 9.45
CA THR A 86 -7.40 -9.10 9.09
C THR A 86 -7.14 -9.97 7.86
N SER A 87 -6.30 -9.51 6.95
CA SER A 87 -5.85 -10.27 5.77
C SER A 87 -4.51 -9.76 5.27
N ALA A 88 -3.72 -10.65 4.66
CA ALA A 88 -2.49 -10.31 3.96
C ALA A 88 -2.34 -11.22 2.73
N TRP A 89 -1.86 -10.66 1.61
CA TRP A 89 -1.66 -11.41 0.37
C TRP A 89 -0.49 -10.85 -0.44
N VAL A 90 0.09 -11.70 -1.27
CA VAL A 90 1.14 -11.33 -2.21
C VAL A 90 0.58 -11.26 -3.63
N ASN A 91 0.99 -10.22 -4.36
CA ASN A 91 0.66 -9.98 -5.76
C ASN A 91 1.93 -10.18 -6.60
N TYR A 92 1.85 -11.06 -7.61
CA TYR A 92 2.87 -11.25 -8.61
C TYR A 92 2.36 -10.69 -9.93
N MET A 93 2.51 -9.38 -10.11
CA MET A 93 1.96 -8.62 -11.21
C MET A 93 2.86 -8.69 -12.45
N LYS A 94 2.28 -9.03 -13.59
CA LYS A 94 2.94 -9.16 -14.89
C LYS A 94 2.54 -8.04 -15.86
N ALA A 95 3.19 -8.05 -17.04
CA ALA A 95 2.88 -7.12 -18.12
C ALA A 95 1.38 -7.09 -18.47
N GLY A 96 0.83 -5.88 -18.60
CA GLY A 96 -0.59 -5.65 -18.90
C GLY A 96 -1.55 -5.79 -17.73
N GLU A 97 -1.12 -6.35 -16.60
CA GLU A 97 -1.93 -6.46 -15.39
C GLU A 97 -1.92 -5.13 -14.61
N PHE A 98 -2.97 -4.87 -13.83
CA PHE A 98 -3.13 -3.62 -13.07
C PHE A 98 -4.16 -3.74 -11.95
N ASN A 99 -4.15 -2.79 -11.02
CA ASN A 99 -5.25 -2.58 -10.09
C ASN A 99 -6.05 -1.34 -10.54
N PRO A 100 -7.33 -1.49 -10.90
CA PRO A 100 -8.19 -0.35 -11.22
C PRO A 100 -8.39 0.56 -9.99
N PRO A 101 -8.94 1.78 -10.16
CA PRO A 101 -9.30 2.62 -9.03
C PRO A 101 -10.29 1.89 -8.09
N HIS A 102 -9.87 1.63 -6.85
CA HIS A 102 -10.66 0.88 -5.87
C HIS A 102 -10.42 1.39 -4.44
N ILE A 103 -11.23 0.90 -3.52
CA ILE A 103 -11.10 1.05 -2.08
C ILE A 103 -11.16 -0.33 -1.42
N HIS A 104 -10.73 -0.44 -0.18
CA HIS A 104 -10.91 -1.64 0.63
C HIS A 104 -12.11 -1.45 1.55
N THR A 105 -13.09 -2.35 1.44
CA THR A 105 -14.26 -2.38 2.31
C THR A 105 -14.06 -3.37 3.46
N GLY A 106 -14.62 -3.06 4.64
CA GLY A 106 -14.52 -3.96 5.80
C GLY A 106 -13.20 -3.90 6.55
N CYS A 107 -12.39 -2.85 6.33
CA CYS A 107 -11.20 -2.56 7.11
C CYS A 107 -11.05 -1.05 7.34
N ASP A 108 -10.30 -0.66 8.39
CA ASP A 108 -10.03 0.74 8.69
C ASP A 108 -8.82 1.26 7.91
N PHE A 109 -7.78 0.44 7.78
CA PHE A 109 -6.58 0.75 7.02
C PHE A 109 -6.21 -0.39 6.09
N SER A 110 -5.50 -0.04 5.02
CA SER A 110 -4.85 -0.97 4.12
C SER A 110 -3.39 -0.57 3.92
N SER A 111 -2.58 -1.51 3.47
CA SER A 111 -1.18 -1.25 3.15
C SER A 111 -0.73 -1.93 1.86
N VAL A 112 0.34 -1.41 1.29
CA VAL A 112 1.10 -2.06 0.23
C VAL A 112 2.59 -1.93 0.51
N LEU A 113 3.29 -3.04 0.37
CA LEU A 113 4.74 -3.16 0.45
C LEU A 113 5.28 -3.67 -0.88
N PHE A 114 6.28 -3.02 -1.43
CA PHE A 114 6.93 -3.44 -2.67
C PHE A 114 8.15 -4.30 -2.36
N LEU A 115 8.04 -5.61 -2.66
CA LEU A 115 9.10 -6.59 -2.40
C LEU A 115 10.13 -6.66 -3.50
N ASP A 116 9.69 -6.49 -4.75
CA ASP A 116 10.57 -6.59 -5.92
C ASP A 116 10.12 -5.63 -7.01
N ILE A 117 11.02 -4.75 -7.40
CA ILE A 117 10.85 -3.77 -8.47
C ILE A 117 12.00 -3.98 -9.47
N PRO A 118 11.80 -4.78 -10.52
CA PRO A 118 12.82 -5.05 -11.51
C PRO A 118 13.33 -3.79 -12.21
N GLU A 119 14.61 -3.77 -12.54
CA GLU A 119 15.27 -2.63 -13.17
C GLU A 119 14.67 -2.29 -14.56
N GLU A 120 14.15 -3.28 -15.27
CA GLU A 120 13.44 -3.11 -16.54
C GLU A 120 12.19 -2.23 -16.37
N LEU A 121 11.45 -2.39 -15.28
CA LEU A 121 10.28 -1.57 -14.97
C LEU A 121 10.68 -0.12 -14.69
N LYS A 122 11.78 0.09 -13.99
CA LYS A 122 12.32 1.42 -13.74
C LYS A 122 12.70 2.12 -15.04
N LYS A 123 13.42 1.43 -15.93
CA LYS A 123 13.79 1.94 -17.26
C LYS A 123 12.54 2.27 -18.10
N GLU A 124 11.50 1.41 -18.06
CA GLU A 124 10.23 1.67 -18.75
C GLU A 124 9.55 2.92 -18.21
N ASN A 125 9.54 3.11 -16.89
CA ASN A 125 8.95 4.30 -16.27
C ASN A 125 9.73 5.57 -16.60
N GLU A 126 11.06 5.54 -16.55
CA GLU A 126 11.93 6.67 -16.88
C GLU A 126 11.82 7.07 -18.36
N ALA A 127 11.61 6.11 -19.25
CA ALA A 127 11.42 6.34 -20.68
C ALA A 127 9.99 6.79 -21.06
N TYR A 128 9.05 6.78 -20.09
CA TYR A 128 7.66 7.12 -20.36
C TYR A 128 7.50 8.60 -20.70
N ILE A 129 6.82 8.87 -21.82
CA ILE A 129 6.47 10.23 -22.27
C ILE A 129 4.95 10.33 -22.27
N GLY A 130 4.40 11.08 -21.33
CA GLY A 130 2.96 11.30 -21.22
C GLY A 130 2.59 12.23 -20.08
N THR A 131 1.34 12.62 -20.01
CA THR A 131 0.80 13.50 -18.94
C THR A 131 0.22 12.73 -17.76
N ALA A 132 0.01 11.41 -17.92
CA ALA A 132 -0.44 10.53 -16.84
C ALA A 132 0.76 10.03 -16.03
N SER A 133 0.46 9.35 -14.92
CA SER A 133 1.49 8.63 -14.16
C SER A 133 2.08 7.49 -15.00
N GLY A 134 3.38 7.25 -14.85
CA GLY A 134 4.09 6.27 -15.64
C GLY A 134 3.78 4.81 -15.27
N PRO A 135 4.26 3.86 -16.09
CA PRO A 135 4.11 2.42 -15.85
C PRO A 135 4.59 2.00 -14.48
N GLY A 136 3.85 1.09 -13.84
CA GLY A 136 4.19 0.54 -12.52
C GLY A 136 3.94 1.46 -11.33
N CYS A 137 3.54 2.72 -11.55
CA CYS A 137 3.24 3.66 -10.48
C CYS A 137 2.03 3.23 -9.65
N ILE A 138 2.05 3.56 -8.36
CA ILE A 138 0.88 3.59 -7.49
C ILE A 138 0.38 5.04 -7.36
N GLN A 139 -0.93 5.25 -7.43
CA GLN A 139 -1.56 6.55 -7.29
C GLN A 139 -2.66 6.49 -6.24
N PHE A 140 -2.66 7.50 -5.35
CA PHE A 140 -3.68 7.73 -4.33
C PHE A 140 -4.50 8.96 -4.71
N LEU A 141 -5.83 8.87 -4.54
CA LEU A 141 -6.79 9.90 -4.93
C LEU A 141 -7.61 10.32 -3.71
N SER A 142 -7.67 11.62 -3.42
CA SER A 142 -8.46 12.18 -2.31
C SER A 142 -9.17 13.47 -2.72
N GLY A 143 -10.48 13.52 -2.53
CA GLY A 143 -11.30 14.65 -2.94
C GLY A 143 -11.56 14.72 -4.44
N GLU A 144 -12.22 15.81 -4.85
CA GLU A 144 -12.53 16.06 -6.25
C GLU A 144 -11.47 16.97 -6.92
N PRO A 145 -11.15 16.74 -8.20
CA PRO A 145 -10.26 17.61 -8.93
C PRO A 145 -10.78 19.06 -8.99
N SER A 146 -9.96 20.01 -8.59
CA SER A 146 -10.23 21.42 -8.79
C SER A 146 -8.96 22.19 -9.17
N LYS A 147 -9.11 23.39 -9.70
CA LYS A 147 -8.00 24.17 -10.28
C LYS A 147 -6.80 24.37 -9.33
N TYR A 148 -7.03 24.43 -8.03
CA TYR A 148 -6.00 24.70 -7.02
C TYR A 148 -5.96 23.64 -5.91
N SER A 149 -6.55 22.46 -6.12
CA SER A 149 -6.50 21.36 -5.16
C SER A 149 -5.43 20.33 -5.52
N ILE A 150 -4.76 19.80 -4.51
CA ILE A 150 -3.92 18.61 -4.65
C ILE A 150 -4.81 17.42 -4.30
N HIS A 151 -5.35 16.75 -5.32
CA HIS A 151 -6.30 15.64 -5.16
C HIS A 151 -5.67 14.26 -5.45
N GLN A 152 -4.39 14.24 -5.83
CA GLN A 152 -3.69 12.98 -6.12
C GLN A 152 -2.23 13.02 -5.66
N LYS A 153 -1.72 11.85 -5.31
CA LYS A 153 -0.30 11.58 -5.07
C LYS A 153 0.10 10.33 -5.82
N THR A 154 1.19 10.40 -6.56
CA THR A 154 1.70 9.28 -7.36
C THR A 154 3.14 9.00 -6.97
N PHE A 155 3.48 7.72 -6.90
CA PHE A 155 4.82 7.23 -6.60
C PHE A 155 5.21 6.16 -7.61
N PHE A 156 6.41 6.24 -8.15
CA PHE A 156 7.10 5.06 -8.67
C PHE A 156 7.77 4.41 -7.46
N PRO A 157 7.37 3.18 -7.08
CA PRO A 157 7.85 2.57 -5.86
C PRO A 157 9.29 2.05 -6.01
N ASN A 158 10.04 2.06 -4.92
CA ASN A 158 11.29 1.33 -4.78
C ASN A 158 11.07 0.04 -3.99
N GLU A 159 12.01 -0.89 -4.11
CA GLU A 159 12.05 -2.06 -3.24
C GLU A 159 12.12 -1.63 -1.78
N GLY A 160 11.24 -2.18 -0.95
CA GLY A 160 11.14 -1.86 0.47
C GLY A 160 10.18 -0.73 0.79
N ASP A 161 9.67 0.02 -0.18
CA ASP A 161 8.65 1.04 0.10
C ASP A 161 7.39 0.40 0.68
N PHE A 162 6.99 0.88 1.86
CA PHE A 162 5.79 0.47 2.56
C PHE A 162 4.88 1.68 2.76
N PHE A 163 3.69 1.60 2.20
CA PHE A 163 2.63 2.59 2.39
C PHE A 163 1.50 2.00 3.22
N MET A 164 0.96 2.79 4.17
CA MET A 164 -0.25 2.45 4.91
C MET A 164 -1.20 3.64 4.90
N PHE A 165 -2.49 3.40 4.66
CA PHE A 165 -3.48 4.41 4.35
C PHE A 165 -4.88 3.95 4.77
N PRO A 166 -5.86 4.87 4.97
CA PRO A 166 -7.26 4.51 5.23
C PRO A 166 -7.81 3.59 4.14
N GLY A 167 -8.52 2.53 4.53
CA GLY A 167 -9.13 1.59 3.58
C GLY A 167 -10.05 2.26 2.57
N SER A 168 -10.69 3.37 2.96
CA SER A 168 -11.55 4.19 2.09
C SER A 168 -10.77 5.08 1.10
N LEU A 169 -9.44 5.19 1.21
CA LEU A 169 -8.65 6.00 0.27
C LEU A 169 -8.57 5.31 -1.09
N ARG A 170 -9.15 5.95 -2.10
CA ARG A 170 -9.13 5.44 -3.48
C ARG A 170 -7.70 5.40 -4.00
N HIS A 171 -7.31 4.27 -4.56
CA HIS A 171 -5.99 4.11 -5.15
C HIS A 171 -6.02 3.16 -6.34
N LEU A 172 -4.96 3.20 -7.14
CA LEU A 172 -4.81 2.36 -8.33
C LEU A 172 -3.32 2.08 -8.58
N VAL A 173 -3.06 1.06 -9.41
CA VAL A 173 -1.71 0.72 -9.87
C VAL A 173 -1.72 0.65 -11.37
N TYR A 174 -0.83 1.41 -12.00
CA TYR A 174 -0.70 1.47 -13.45
C TYR A 174 -0.06 0.18 -14.02
N PRO A 175 -0.54 -0.31 -15.16
CA PRO A 175 0.09 -1.42 -15.86
C PRO A 175 1.47 -1.03 -16.40
N PHE A 176 2.24 -2.04 -16.77
CA PHE A 176 3.50 -1.92 -17.48
C PHE A 176 3.55 -2.94 -18.64
N LYS A 177 4.53 -2.81 -19.54
CA LYS A 177 4.67 -3.66 -20.74
C LYS A 177 5.87 -4.59 -20.71
N SER A 178 6.89 -4.25 -19.91
CA SER A 178 8.09 -5.07 -19.74
C SER A 178 7.74 -6.48 -19.31
N ASP A 179 8.39 -7.49 -19.93
CA ASP A 179 8.19 -8.91 -19.60
C ASP A 179 8.94 -9.26 -18.31
N ILE A 180 8.41 -8.78 -17.21
CA ILE A 180 8.91 -8.97 -15.85
C ILE A 180 7.76 -9.30 -14.89
N GLU A 181 8.11 -9.66 -13.68
CA GLU A 181 7.17 -9.83 -12.58
C GLU A 181 7.53 -8.87 -11.43
N ARG A 182 6.63 -7.94 -11.12
CA ARG A 182 6.73 -7.06 -9.94
C ARG A 182 6.03 -7.72 -8.77
N ILE A 183 6.68 -7.75 -7.59
CA ILE A 183 6.13 -8.41 -6.41
C ILE A 183 5.79 -7.37 -5.35
N SER A 184 4.54 -7.42 -4.84
CA SER A 184 4.11 -6.60 -3.70
C SER A 184 3.27 -7.43 -2.72
N ILE A 185 3.31 -7.04 -1.43
CA ILE A 185 2.42 -7.56 -0.40
C ILE A 185 1.42 -6.47 -0.06
N ALA A 186 0.14 -6.82 0.01
CA ALA A 186 -0.90 -5.96 0.56
C ALA A 186 -1.52 -6.60 1.81
N ALA A 187 -2.04 -5.77 2.72
CA ALA A 187 -2.71 -6.24 3.92
C ALA A 187 -3.79 -5.26 4.36
N ASN A 188 -4.83 -5.79 5.01
CA ASN A 188 -5.91 -5.02 5.60
C ASN A 188 -5.89 -5.09 7.13
N TYR A 189 -6.32 -4.00 7.77
CA TYR A 189 -6.23 -3.83 9.20
C TYR A 189 -7.51 -3.24 9.77
N THR A 190 -7.90 -3.71 10.96
CA THR A 190 -8.94 -3.10 11.77
C THR A 190 -8.31 -2.50 13.03
N VAL A 191 -8.83 -1.35 13.43
CA VAL A 191 -8.37 -0.63 14.63
C VAL A 191 -9.38 -0.82 15.73
N LYS A 192 -8.94 -1.36 16.86
CA LYS A 192 -9.70 -1.33 18.12
C LYS A 192 -9.26 -0.10 18.91
N ALA A 193 -9.94 1.02 18.67
CA ALA A 193 -9.81 2.17 19.58
C ALA A 193 -10.73 1.94 20.76
N GLU A 194 -10.21 2.08 22.01
CA GLU A 194 -11.10 2.27 23.14
C GLU A 194 -11.85 3.60 22.92
N PRO A 195 -13.19 3.60 22.96
CA PRO A 195 -13.93 4.86 22.89
C PRO A 195 -13.46 5.77 24.02
N GLU A 196 -13.11 7.02 23.70
CA GLU A 196 -12.83 8.00 24.75
C GLU A 196 -14.09 8.16 25.60
N PRO A 197 -13.97 8.16 26.95
CA PRO A 197 -15.09 8.49 27.79
C PRO A 197 -15.53 9.91 27.44
N LYS A 198 -16.82 10.06 27.16
CA LYS A 198 -17.48 11.35 26.90
C LYS A 198 -17.37 12.26 28.10
#